data_54ef94889663fc6edbaa27629158fa18
#
_entry.id   54ef94889663fc6edbaa27629158fa18
#
_cell.length_a   1.000
_cell.length_b   1.000
_cell.length_c   1.000
_cell.angle_alpha   90.00
_cell.angle_beta   90.00
_cell.angle_gamma   90.00
#
_symmetry.space_group_name_H-M   'P 1'
#
loop_
_entity.id
_entity.type
_entity.pdbx_description
1 polymer ?
#
loop_
_entity_poly.entity_id
_entity_poly.type
_entity_poly.pdbx_seq_one_letter_code
_entity_poly.pdbx_strand_id
1 'polypeptide(L)'
;MLQVIYTEESKQDLVRFANFLVANEAKEQAKAVVTVILSNVKRLEEFPLVGRLYSIENKEFRELKIKYGSSGYICLYSFDPITDIVLVHAFRHQRELGYSAF
;
A
#
# COMPACT_ATOMS: atom_id res chain seq x y z
N MET A 1 -3.42 -16.37 -13.29
CA MET A 1 -2.46 -15.38 -12.74
C MET A 1 -3.22 -14.32 -11.96
N LEU A 2 -2.72 -13.94 -10.80
CA LEU A 2 -3.36 -12.93 -9.99
C LEU A 2 -3.21 -11.54 -10.60
N GLN A 3 -4.26 -10.72 -10.46
CA GLN A 3 -4.26 -9.35 -10.90
C GLN A 3 -4.29 -8.43 -9.69
N VAL A 4 -3.40 -7.44 -9.66
CA VAL A 4 -3.38 -6.42 -8.61
C VAL A 4 -4.02 -5.15 -9.17
N ILE A 5 -5.06 -4.69 -8.50
CA ILE A 5 -5.81 -3.49 -8.89
C ILE A 5 -5.70 -2.46 -7.77
N TYR A 6 -5.41 -1.20 -8.14
CA TYR A 6 -5.31 -0.08 -7.21
C TYR A 6 -6.60 0.73 -7.25
N THR A 7 -7.21 0.98 -6.09
CA THR A 7 -8.33 1.91 -6.01
C THR A 7 -7.85 3.34 -6.25
N GLU A 8 -8.77 4.23 -6.57
CA GLU A 8 -8.45 5.65 -6.73
C GLU A 8 -7.87 6.24 -5.43
N GLU A 9 -8.45 5.86 -4.29
CA GLU A 9 -7.98 6.31 -2.97
C GLU A 9 -6.53 5.87 -2.71
N SER A 10 -6.18 4.64 -3.07
CA SER A 10 -4.80 4.17 -2.90
C SER A 10 -3.82 4.92 -3.79
N LYS A 11 -4.23 5.25 -5.01
CA LYS A 11 -3.39 6.05 -5.92
C LYS A 11 -3.17 7.45 -5.37
N GLN A 12 -4.21 8.05 -4.79
CA GLN A 12 -4.10 9.38 -4.17
C GLN A 12 -3.18 9.36 -2.95
N ASP A 13 -3.17 8.28 -2.18
CA ASP A 13 -2.22 8.14 -1.09
C ASP A 13 -0.78 8.19 -1.59
N LEU A 14 -0.48 7.52 -2.71
CA LEU A 14 0.86 7.57 -3.31
C LEU A 14 1.24 8.98 -3.75
N VAL A 15 0.30 9.70 -4.36
CA VAL A 15 0.51 11.10 -4.75
C VAL A 15 0.76 11.96 -3.51
N ARG A 16 0.01 11.73 -2.44
CA ARG A 16 0.17 12.46 -1.17
C ARG A 16 1.58 12.27 -0.59
N PHE A 17 2.09 11.04 -0.59
CA PHE A 17 3.44 10.78 -0.11
C PHE A 17 4.50 11.48 -0.96
N ALA A 18 4.36 11.40 -2.29
CA ALA A 18 5.29 12.05 -3.21
C ALA A 18 5.28 13.58 -3.02
N ASN A 19 4.10 14.17 -2.91
CA ASN A 19 3.96 15.62 -2.72
C ASN A 19 4.57 16.07 -1.40
N PHE A 20 4.37 15.31 -0.33
CA PHE A 20 4.97 15.59 0.97
C PHE A 20 6.51 15.64 0.87
N LEU A 21 7.10 14.65 0.21
CA LEU A 21 8.55 14.58 0.06
C LEU A 21 9.10 15.69 -0.81
N VAL A 22 8.41 16.02 -1.90
CA VAL A 22 8.80 17.14 -2.77
C VAL A 22 8.74 18.46 -1.99
N ALA A 23 7.69 18.68 -1.21
CA ALA A 23 7.53 19.89 -0.41
C ALA A 23 8.62 20.02 0.69
N ASN A 24 9.21 18.90 1.09
CA ASN A 24 10.29 18.87 2.08
C ASN A 24 11.68 18.72 1.42
N GLU A 25 11.80 19.14 0.17
CA GLU A 25 13.06 19.13 -0.59
C GLU A 25 13.68 17.74 -0.76
N ALA A 26 12.84 16.69 -0.77
CA ALA A 26 13.26 15.31 -0.93
C ALA A 26 12.73 14.72 -2.25
N LYS A 27 12.88 15.44 -3.35
CA LYS A 27 12.33 15.07 -4.66
C LYS A 27 12.83 13.71 -5.16
N GLU A 28 14.10 13.41 -4.96
CA GLU A 28 14.66 12.12 -5.38
C GLU A 28 14.09 10.98 -4.55
N GLN A 29 13.86 11.21 -3.26
CA GLN A 29 13.25 10.23 -2.39
C GLN A 29 11.79 9.97 -2.75
N ALA A 30 11.08 10.98 -3.27
CA ALA A 30 9.69 10.81 -3.71
C ALA A 30 9.57 9.71 -4.75
N LYS A 31 10.46 9.71 -5.77
CA LYS A 31 10.50 8.68 -6.79
C LYS A 31 10.89 7.32 -6.21
N ALA A 32 11.90 7.29 -5.35
CA ALA A 32 12.37 6.07 -4.73
C ALA A 32 11.31 5.42 -3.86
N VAL A 33 10.58 6.20 -3.08
CA VAL A 33 9.51 5.70 -2.22
C VAL A 33 8.41 5.04 -3.05
N VAL A 34 7.92 5.70 -4.08
CA VAL A 34 6.88 5.14 -4.94
C VAL A 34 7.36 3.85 -5.60
N THR A 35 8.59 3.84 -6.11
CA THR A 35 9.16 2.64 -6.74
C THR A 35 9.24 1.47 -5.75
N VAL A 36 9.69 1.72 -4.53
CA VAL A 36 9.79 0.69 -3.49
C VAL A 36 8.40 0.16 -3.13
N ILE A 37 7.42 1.04 -2.97
CA ILE A 37 6.05 0.64 -2.66
C ILE A 37 5.49 -0.26 -3.77
N LEU A 38 5.59 0.18 -5.01
CA LEU A 38 5.05 -0.59 -6.15
C LEU A 38 5.74 -1.95 -6.31
N SER A 39 7.06 -2.01 -6.09
CA SER A 39 7.81 -3.27 -6.15
C SER A 39 7.34 -4.25 -5.09
N ASN A 40 7.07 -3.77 -3.89
CA ASN A 40 6.59 -4.62 -2.80
C ASN A 40 5.17 -5.10 -3.05
N VAL A 41 4.29 -4.23 -3.53
CA VAL A 41 2.91 -4.59 -3.84
C VAL A 41 2.85 -5.63 -4.95
N LYS A 42 3.76 -5.56 -5.92
CA LYS A 42 3.83 -6.55 -6.99
C LYS A 42 4.04 -7.98 -6.48
N ARG A 43 4.68 -8.15 -5.33
CA ARG A 43 4.86 -9.47 -4.71
C ARG A 43 3.54 -10.13 -4.35
N LEU A 44 2.47 -9.36 -4.20
CA LEU A 44 1.14 -9.90 -3.93
C LEU A 44 0.59 -10.72 -5.10
N GLU A 45 1.13 -10.55 -6.31
CA GLU A 45 0.76 -11.39 -7.46
C GLU A 45 1.13 -12.87 -7.22
N GLU A 46 2.19 -13.11 -6.44
CA GLU A 46 2.65 -14.47 -6.12
C GLU A 46 2.24 -14.89 -4.72
N PHE A 47 2.21 -13.96 -3.77
CA PHE A 47 1.97 -14.24 -2.36
C PHE A 47 0.84 -13.35 -1.81
N PRO A 48 -0.42 -13.57 -2.24
CA PRO A 48 -1.51 -12.66 -1.87
C PRO A 48 -1.87 -12.70 -0.38
N LEU A 49 -1.47 -13.74 0.35
CA LEU A 49 -1.79 -13.87 1.77
C LEU A 49 -0.61 -13.53 2.68
N VAL A 50 0.46 -12.95 2.14
CA VAL A 50 1.67 -12.66 2.92
C VAL A 50 1.45 -11.54 3.95
N GLY A 51 0.52 -10.64 3.71
CA GLY A 51 0.22 -9.56 4.65
C GLY A 51 -0.47 -10.07 5.91
N ARG A 52 -0.34 -9.30 7.00
CA ARG A 52 -0.98 -9.64 8.27
C ARG A 52 -2.48 -9.38 8.17
N LEU A 53 -3.28 -10.32 8.68
CA LEU A 53 -4.73 -10.17 8.71
C LEU A 53 -5.15 -8.94 9.53
N TYR A 54 -6.05 -8.13 8.97
CA TYR A 54 -6.55 -6.93 9.59
C TYR A 54 -8.05 -6.83 9.29
N SER A 55 -8.89 -7.08 10.30
CA SER A 55 -10.33 -7.08 10.14
C SER A 55 -10.94 -5.72 10.46
N ILE A 56 -11.79 -5.24 9.56
CA ILE A 56 -12.59 -4.04 9.76
C ILE A 56 -14.05 -4.40 9.50
N GLU A 57 -14.91 -4.21 10.49
CA GLU A 57 -16.35 -4.47 10.34
C GLU A 57 -16.65 -5.86 9.75
N ASN A 58 -15.98 -6.89 10.27
CA ASN A 58 -16.11 -8.28 9.82
C ASN A 58 -15.67 -8.55 8.38
N LYS A 59 -14.99 -7.60 7.75
CA LYS A 59 -14.37 -7.80 6.43
C LYS A 59 -12.91 -8.14 6.59
N GLU A 60 -12.46 -9.10 5.81
CA GLU A 60 -11.06 -9.50 5.82
C GLU A 60 -10.22 -8.59 4.93
N PHE A 61 -9.34 -7.85 5.57
CA PHE A 61 -8.29 -7.11 4.92
C PHE A 61 -6.95 -7.64 5.39
N ARG A 62 -5.90 -7.28 4.67
CA ARG A 62 -4.52 -7.58 5.08
C ARG A 62 -3.68 -6.33 4.97
N GLU A 63 -2.65 -6.26 5.80
CA GLU A 63 -1.69 -5.18 5.78
C GLU A 63 -0.32 -5.72 5.39
N LEU A 64 0.28 -5.13 4.36
CA LEU A 64 1.64 -5.44 3.94
C LEU A 64 2.56 -4.32 4.43
N LYS A 65 3.55 -4.67 5.25
CA LYS A 65 4.58 -3.73 5.69
C LYS A 65 5.64 -3.57 4.63
N ILE A 66 5.95 -2.31 4.32
CA ILE A 66 6.94 -1.96 3.30
C ILE A 66 8.02 -1.11 3.96
N LYS A 67 9.21 -1.66 4.13
CA LYS A 67 10.33 -0.95 4.72
C LYS A 67 10.92 0.06 3.74
N TYR A 68 11.26 1.25 4.25
CA TYR A 68 12.00 2.24 3.51
C TYR A 68 12.93 2.98 4.46
N GLY A 69 14.25 2.69 4.40
CA GLY A 69 15.23 3.26 5.33
C GLY A 69 14.90 2.90 6.77
N SER A 70 14.88 3.90 7.64
CA SER A 70 14.50 3.76 9.06
C SER A 70 12.98 3.87 9.27
N SER A 71 12.22 4.03 8.21
CA SER A 71 10.78 4.25 8.22
C SER A 71 10.08 3.15 7.43
N GLY A 72 8.83 3.37 7.05
CA GLY A 72 8.09 2.45 6.23
C GLY A 72 6.68 2.90 5.94
N TYR A 73 6.03 2.11 5.10
CA TYR A 73 4.66 2.32 4.67
C TYR A 73 3.87 1.05 4.87
N ILE A 74 2.56 1.17 4.91
CA ILE A 74 1.67 0.03 5.09
C ILE A 74 0.65 0.06 3.97
N CYS A 75 0.47 -1.07 3.31
CA CYS A 75 -0.50 -1.28 2.25
C CYS A 75 -1.69 -2.07 2.79
N LEU A 76 -2.87 -1.48 2.73
CA LEU A 76 -4.12 -2.16 3.08
C LEU A 76 -4.71 -2.76 1.81
N TYR A 77 -4.89 -4.07 1.79
CA TYR A 77 -5.40 -4.76 0.62
C TYR A 77 -6.33 -5.91 1.01
N SER A 78 -7.09 -6.39 0.03
CA SER A 78 -7.88 -7.61 0.17
C SER A 78 -7.61 -8.52 -1.03
N PHE A 79 -7.84 -9.82 -0.84
CA PHE A 79 -7.68 -10.81 -1.88
C PHE A 79 -8.95 -11.64 -2.03
N ASP A 80 -9.44 -11.72 -3.26
CA ASP A 80 -10.57 -12.57 -3.59
C ASP A 80 -10.07 -13.80 -4.37
N PRO A 81 -10.07 -14.99 -3.74
CA PRO A 81 -9.58 -16.18 -4.42
C PRO A 81 -10.49 -16.68 -5.55
N ILE A 82 -11.74 -16.22 -5.59
CA ILE A 82 -12.67 -16.62 -6.66
C ILE A 82 -12.34 -15.90 -7.96
N THR A 83 -12.05 -14.60 -7.87
CA THR A 83 -11.74 -13.78 -9.06
C THR A 83 -10.24 -13.66 -9.30
N ASP A 84 -9.39 -14.14 -8.39
CA ASP A 84 -7.93 -13.97 -8.43
C ASP A 84 -7.52 -12.49 -8.49
N ILE A 85 -8.27 -11.65 -7.77
CA ILE A 85 -7.99 -10.21 -7.72
C ILE A 85 -7.48 -9.82 -6.33
N VAL A 86 -6.35 -9.13 -6.31
CA VAL A 86 -5.86 -8.39 -5.15
C VAL A 86 -6.28 -6.94 -5.35
N LEU A 87 -7.06 -6.41 -4.41
CA LEU A 87 -7.50 -5.03 -4.46
C LEU A 87 -6.76 -4.23 -3.41
N VAL A 88 -5.98 -3.24 -3.86
CA VAL A 88 -5.24 -2.34 -2.97
C VAL A 88 -6.15 -1.17 -2.62
N HIS A 89 -6.52 -1.06 -1.34
CA HIS A 89 -7.51 -0.09 -0.86
C HIS A 89 -6.89 1.23 -0.43
N ALA A 90 -5.75 1.19 0.25
CA ALA A 90 -5.16 2.39 0.81
C ALA A 90 -3.71 2.15 1.22
N PHE A 91 -2.98 3.25 1.39
CA PHE A 91 -1.64 3.24 1.98
C PHE A 91 -1.60 4.24 3.13
N ARG A 92 -0.73 3.99 4.09
CA ARG A 92 -0.38 4.98 5.12
C ARG A 92 1.10 4.88 5.44
N HIS A 93 1.66 5.99 5.92
CA HIS A 93 2.99 5.96 6.54
C HIS A 93 2.86 5.25 7.90
N GLN A 94 3.86 4.51 8.31
CA GLN A 94 3.79 3.73 9.55
C GLN A 94 3.52 4.59 10.80
N ARG A 95 3.81 5.90 10.75
CA ARG A 95 3.56 6.83 11.86
C ARG A 95 2.15 7.42 11.86
N GLU A 96 1.41 7.26 10.78
CA GLU A 96 0.03 7.71 10.75
C GLU A 96 -0.86 6.78 11.57
N LEU A 97 -1.84 7.34 12.27
CA LEU A 97 -2.71 6.57 13.14
C LEU A 97 -3.75 5.75 12.39
N GLY A 98 -4.00 6.07 11.14
CA GLY A 98 -4.96 5.36 10.31
C GLY A 98 -4.86 5.79 8.86
N TYR A 99 -5.79 5.27 8.05
CA TYR A 99 -5.84 5.57 6.62
C TYR A 99 -6.68 6.81 6.36
N SER A 100 -6.23 7.67 5.42
CA SER A 100 -6.90 8.95 5.20
C SER A 100 -8.30 8.81 4.60
N ALA A 101 -8.57 7.78 3.81
CA ALA A 101 -9.86 7.56 3.16
C ALA A 101 -10.60 6.31 3.67
N PHE A 102 -10.23 5.82 4.86
CA PHE A 102 -10.76 4.53 5.32
C PHE A 102 -11.21 4.61 6.76
#